data_1ab381fcc18c3167af074d11b4f6fdc1
#
_entry.id   1ab381fcc18c3167af074d11b4f6fdc1
#
_cell.length_a   1.000
_cell.length_b   1.000
_cell.length_c   1.000
_cell.angle_alpha   90.00
_cell.angle_beta   90.00
_cell.angle_gamma   90.00
#
_symmetry.space_group_name_H-M   'P 1'
#
loop_
_entity.id
_entity.type
_entity.pdbx_description
1 polymer ?
#
loop_
_entity_poly.entity_id
_entity_poly.type
_entity_poly.pdbx_seq_one_letter_code
_entity_poly.pdbx_strand_id
1 'polypeptide(L)'
;MYAPSFRLVSFDSIPDGYKYTVLDHLLEALTIANVAYLLTHPGTPPLYASGVRYETEPDGRDEWQDIPDTLDRREGDCEDLACWRVAELRVSGEVGATRAISVSDMPDRSGKMVTTFHICVLRQNGTIEDPSRRLGM
;
A
#
# COMPACT_ATOMS: atom_id res chain seq x y z
N MET A 1 -2.65 12.71 -21.36
CA MET A 1 -2.15 12.92 -20.00
C MET A 1 -1.09 11.87 -19.70
N TYR A 2 0.07 12.30 -19.26
CA TYR A 2 1.10 11.35 -18.85
C TYR A 2 0.85 10.87 -17.42
N ALA A 3 0.76 9.56 -17.24
CA ALA A 3 0.87 8.97 -15.91
C ALA A 3 2.36 8.95 -15.55
N PRO A 4 2.80 9.62 -14.48
CA PRO A 4 4.18 9.52 -14.06
C PRO A 4 4.47 8.09 -13.60
N SER A 5 5.53 7.52 -14.09
CA SER A 5 6.02 6.23 -13.59
C SER A 5 7.38 6.44 -12.92
N PHE A 6 7.58 5.74 -11.82
CA PHE A 6 8.80 5.81 -11.05
C PHE A 6 9.30 4.39 -10.80
N ARG A 7 10.57 4.14 -11.07
CA ARG A 7 11.17 2.82 -10.86
C ARG A 7 12.44 2.94 -10.03
N LEU A 8 12.49 2.18 -8.95
CA LEU A 8 13.67 2.05 -8.11
C LEU A 8 14.36 0.73 -8.44
N VAL A 9 15.45 0.80 -9.22
CA VAL A 9 16.15 -0.41 -9.70
C VAL A 9 17.23 -0.91 -8.76
N SER A 10 17.58 -0.11 -7.75
CA SER A 10 18.67 -0.40 -6.82
C SER A 10 18.21 -0.51 -5.36
N PHE A 11 16.93 -0.84 -5.14
CA PHE A 11 16.37 -0.94 -3.78
C PHE A 11 17.17 -1.92 -2.92
N ASP A 12 17.58 -3.06 -3.49
CA ASP A 12 18.33 -4.08 -2.77
C ASP A 12 19.73 -3.61 -2.34
N SER A 13 20.29 -2.61 -3.04
CA SER A 13 21.59 -2.02 -2.68
C SER A 13 21.49 -0.89 -1.66
N ILE A 14 20.27 -0.48 -1.27
CA ILE A 14 20.10 0.50 -0.21
C ILE A 14 20.50 -0.14 1.12
N PRO A 15 21.35 0.50 1.94
CA PRO A 15 21.65 -0.02 3.28
C PRO A 15 20.39 -0.24 4.11
N ASP A 16 20.34 -1.33 4.86
CA ASP A 16 19.13 -1.74 5.62
C ASP A 16 18.55 -0.64 6.50
N GLY A 17 19.41 0.19 7.10
CA GLY A 17 18.96 1.32 7.92
C GLY A 17 18.17 2.39 7.16
N TYR A 18 18.24 2.42 5.84
CA TYR A 18 17.53 3.39 4.99
C TYR A 18 16.34 2.78 4.24
N LYS A 19 16.27 1.46 4.10
CA LYS A 19 15.18 0.79 3.35
C LYS A 19 13.80 1.14 3.90
N TYR A 20 13.65 1.10 5.21
CA TYR A 20 12.39 1.46 5.86
C TYR A 20 12.00 2.91 5.56
N THR A 21 12.94 3.84 5.67
CA THR A 21 12.69 5.27 5.40
C THR A 21 12.27 5.50 3.95
N VAL A 22 12.98 4.89 3.00
CA VAL A 22 12.63 4.99 1.58
C VAL A 22 11.24 4.42 1.33
N LEU A 23 10.95 3.24 1.86
CA LEU A 23 9.65 2.61 1.72
C LEU A 23 8.54 3.48 2.29
N ASP A 24 8.72 4.01 3.50
CA ASP A 24 7.73 4.86 4.15
C ASP A 24 7.43 6.13 3.34
N HIS A 25 8.45 6.76 2.78
CA HIS A 25 8.26 7.95 1.93
C HIS A 25 7.53 7.62 0.63
N LEU A 26 7.83 6.49 0.02
CA LEU A 26 7.12 6.07 -1.20
C LEU A 26 5.64 5.74 -0.90
N LEU A 27 5.37 5.08 0.21
CA LEU A 27 4.00 4.81 0.66
C LEU A 27 3.24 6.11 0.97
N GLU A 28 3.91 7.11 1.56
CA GLU A 28 3.29 8.41 1.80
C GLU A 28 2.96 9.12 0.49
N ALA A 29 3.84 9.07 -0.50
CA ALA A 29 3.58 9.65 -1.82
C ALA A 29 2.35 9.00 -2.47
N LEU A 30 2.23 7.69 -2.42
CA LEU A 30 1.05 6.98 -2.94
C LEU A 30 -0.22 7.36 -2.16
N THR A 31 -0.12 7.46 -0.84
CA THR A 31 -1.25 7.87 0.01
C THR A 31 -1.73 9.28 -0.34
N ILE A 32 -0.80 10.23 -0.52
CA ILE A 32 -1.13 11.61 -0.91
C ILE A 32 -1.80 11.64 -2.28
N ALA A 33 -1.30 10.87 -3.24
CA ALA A 33 -1.93 10.76 -4.56
C ALA A 33 -3.37 10.25 -4.45
N ASN A 34 -3.60 9.27 -3.59
CA ASN A 34 -4.93 8.74 -3.33
C ASN A 34 -5.85 9.75 -2.64
N VAL A 35 -5.33 10.55 -1.70
CA VAL A 35 -6.09 11.66 -1.09
C VAL A 35 -6.54 12.64 -2.16
N ALA A 36 -5.62 13.07 -3.03
CA ALA A 36 -5.94 13.99 -4.11
C ALA A 36 -7.02 13.42 -5.04
N TYR A 37 -6.92 12.14 -5.36
CA TYR A 37 -7.92 11.45 -6.18
C TYR A 37 -9.30 11.45 -5.50
N LEU A 38 -9.39 11.08 -4.24
CA LEU A 38 -10.66 11.05 -3.50
C LEU A 38 -11.30 12.43 -3.37
N LEU A 39 -10.51 13.48 -3.20
CA LEU A 39 -11.02 14.84 -3.12
C LEU A 39 -11.65 15.31 -4.43
N THR A 40 -11.18 14.81 -5.55
CA THR A 40 -11.68 15.17 -6.90
C THR A 40 -12.67 14.16 -7.47
N HIS A 41 -12.85 13.01 -6.83
CA HIS A 41 -13.74 11.93 -7.25
C HIS A 41 -14.60 11.45 -6.07
N PRO A 42 -15.54 12.29 -5.58
CA PRO A 42 -16.33 11.97 -4.38
C PRO A 42 -17.25 10.77 -4.55
N GLY A 43 -17.52 10.34 -5.78
CA GLY A 43 -18.31 9.13 -6.08
C GLY A 43 -17.53 7.83 -6.01
N THR A 44 -16.25 7.86 -5.65
CA THR A 44 -15.44 6.65 -5.49
C THR A 44 -16.03 5.75 -4.40
N PRO A 45 -16.26 4.46 -4.67
CA PRO A 45 -16.79 3.57 -3.64
C PRO A 45 -15.77 3.39 -2.50
N PRO A 46 -16.23 3.19 -1.27
CA PRO A 46 -15.33 2.83 -0.18
C PRO A 46 -14.58 1.52 -0.49
N LEU A 47 -13.33 1.43 -0.06
CA LEU A 47 -12.50 0.25 -0.32
C LEU A 47 -13.22 -1.06 -0.02
N TYR A 48 -13.81 -1.18 1.16
CA TYR A 48 -14.47 -2.41 1.59
C TYR A 48 -15.81 -2.68 0.91
N ALA A 49 -16.33 -1.74 0.12
CA ALA A 49 -17.54 -1.89 -0.70
C ALA A 49 -17.24 -1.78 -2.20
N SER A 50 -15.97 -1.74 -2.58
CA SER A 50 -15.54 -1.51 -3.96
C SER A 50 -15.54 -2.77 -4.84
N GLY A 51 -15.59 -3.95 -4.23
CA GLY A 51 -15.41 -5.21 -4.92
C GLY A 51 -13.94 -5.59 -5.17
N VAL A 52 -13.01 -4.78 -4.71
CA VAL A 52 -11.56 -5.07 -4.79
C VAL A 52 -11.21 -6.19 -3.83
N ARG A 53 -10.30 -7.06 -4.23
CA ARG A 53 -9.82 -8.21 -3.45
C ARG A 53 -8.31 -8.12 -3.29
N TYR A 54 -7.82 -8.73 -2.20
CA TYR A 54 -6.39 -8.92 -2.03
C TYR A 54 -5.87 -9.95 -3.03
N GLU A 55 -4.78 -9.61 -3.68
CA GLU A 55 -4.05 -10.50 -4.58
C GLU A 55 -2.56 -10.17 -4.51
N THR A 56 -1.73 -11.20 -4.41
CA THR A 56 -0.28 -11.03 -4.46
C THR A 56 0.18 -10.87 -5.90
N GLU A 57 1.17 -9.99 -6.12
CA GLU A 57 1.79 -9.88 -7.43
C GLU A 57 2.71 -11.08 -7.71
N PRO A 58 2.90 -11.42 -9.00
CA PRO A 58 3.87 -12.44 -9.40
C PRO A 58 5.28 -12.05 -8.98
N ASP A 59 6.09 -13.05 -8.65
CA ASP A 59 7.49 -12.86 -8.28
C ASP A 59 8.24 -11.96 -9.28
N GLY A 60 8.97 -10.97 -8.78
CA GLY A 60 9.77 -10.05 -9.57
C GLY A 60 9.02 -8.84 -10.13
N ARG A 61 7.75 -8.70 -9.82
CA ARG A 61 6.96 -7.51 -10.14
C ARG A 61 6.38 -6.93 -8.85
N ASP A 62 6.83 -5.74 -8.52
CA ASP A 62 6.29 -4.96 -7.42
C ASP A 62 5.81 -3.62 -7.99
N GLU A 63 4.59 -3.63 -8.52
CA GLU A 63 3.95 -2.46 -9.12
C GLU A 63 2.91 -1.91 -8.15
N TRP A 64 3.19 -0.77 -7.58
CA TRP A 64 2.25 -0.11 -6.69
C TRP A 64 1.15 0.61 -7.47
N GLN A 65 -0.07 0.43 -7.00
CA GLN A 65 -1.27 0.92 -7.68
C GLN A 65 -1.94 2.02 -6.86
N ASP A 66 -2.32 3.10 -7.53
CA ASP A 66 -3.24 4.08 -6.95
C ASP A 66 -4.69 3.57 -6.99
N ILE A 67 -5.62 4.37 -6.46
CA ILE A 67 -7.04 3.99 -6.40
C ILE A 67 -7.61 3.67 -7.77
N PRO A 68 -7.48 4.52 -8.80
CA PRO A 68 -8.09 4.21 -10.09
C PRO A 68 -7.52 2.94 -10.74
N ASP A 69 -6.24 2.67 -10.59
CA ASP A 69 -5.62 1.46 -11.14
C ASP A 69 -6.09 0.21 -10.37
N THR A 70 -6.18 0.30 -9.05
CA THR A 70 -6.70 -0.79 -8.21
C THR A 70 -8.18 -1.09 -8.52
N LEU A 71 -9.00 -0.07 -8.74
CA LEU A 71 -10.39 -0.24 -9.14
C LEU A 71 -10.52 -0.91 -10.52
N ASP A 72 -9.68 -0.51 -11.46
CA ASP A 72 -9.69 -1.04 -12.81
C ASP A 72 -9.31 -2.52 -12.81
N ARG A 73 -8.29 -2.88 -12.08
CA ARG A 73 -7.83 -4.27 -11.95
C ARG A 73 -8.69 -5.11 -11.01
N ARG A 74 -9.44 -4.50 -10.10
CA ARG A 74 -10.24 -5.12 -9.04
C ARG A 74 -9.43 -5.95 -8.05
N GLU A 75 -8.15 -5.72 -8.00
CA GLU A 75 -7.23 -6.40 -7.09
C GLU A 75 -6.08 -5.49 -6.70
N GLY A 76 -5.50 -5.74 -5.53
CA GLY A 76 -4.34 -5.04 -5.03
C GLY A 76 -3.66 -5.84 -3.92
N ASP A 77 -2.41 -5.54 -3.65
CA ASP A 77 -1.66 -6.12 -2.54
C ASP A 77 -1.66 -5.20 -1.31
N CYS A 78 -0.83 -5.50 -0.32
CA CYS A 78 -0.91 -4.82 0.97
C CYS A 78 -0.65 -3.31 0.91
N GLU A 79 0.29 -2.86 0.11
CA GLU A 79 0.59 -1.43 -0.02
C GLU A 79 -0.52 -0.67 -0.75
N ASP A 80 -1.07 -1.25 -1.80
CA ASP A 80 -2.16 -0.64 -2.56
C ASP A 80 -3.39 -0.42 -1.67
N LEU A 81 -3.76 -1.47 -0.94
CA LEU A 81 -4.96 -1.47 -0.10
C LEU A 81 -4.79 -0.58 1.15
N ALA A 82 -3.62 -0.64 1.79
CA ALA A 82 -3.36 0.18 2.97
C ALA A 82 -3.30 1.66 2.63
N CYS A 83 -2.61 2.05 1.55
CA CYS A 83 -2.54 3.45 1.12
C CYS A 83 -3.89 4.00 0.70
N TRP A 84 -4.75 3.20 0.07
CA TRP A 84 -6.12 3.60 -0.22
C TRP A 84 -6.90 3.84 1.09
N ARG A 85 -6.86 2.86 2.01
CA ARG A 85 -7.60 2.98 3.26
C ARG A 85 -7.15 4.17 4.11
N VAL A 86 -5.86 4.43 4.20
CA VAL A 86 -5.34 5.62 4.90
C VAL A 86 -5.86 6.91 4.25
N ALA A 87 -5.88 6.96 2.93
CA ALA A 87 -6.42 8.11 2.20
C ALA A 87 -7.90 8.36 2.53
N GLU A 88 -8.73 7.32 2.55
CA GLU A 88 -10.13 7.44 2.95
C GLU A 88 -10.28 8.00 4.36
N LEU A 89 -9.51 7.49 5.30
CA LEU A 89 -9.55 7.94 6.69
C LEU A 89 -9.17 9.41 6.81
N ARG A 90 -8.11 9.83 6.12
CA ARG A 90 -7.67 11.23 6.13
C ARG A 90 -8.72 12.16 5.52
N VAL A 91 -9.31 11.77 4.41
CA VAL A 91 -10.36 12.55 3.75
C VAL A 91 -11.60 12.66 4.65
N SER A 92 -11.91 11.65 5.44
CA SER A 92 -13.02 11.67 6.39
C SER A 92 -12.73 12.40 7.71
N GLY A 93 -11.52 12.94 7.87
CA GLY A 93 -11.15 13.76 9.04
C GLY A 93 -10.18 13.08 10.01
N GLU A 94 -9.83 11.82 9.81
CA GLU A 94 -8.84 11.12 10.64
C GLU A 94 -7.43 11.39 10.10
N VAL A 95 -6.96 12.63 10.29
CA VAL A 95 -5.70 13.13 9.69
C VAL A 95 -4.45 12.46 10.24
N GLY A 96 -4.52 11.85 11.43
CA GLY A 96 -3.41 11.11 12.04
C GLY A 96 -3.29 9.65 11.58
N ALA A 97 -4.20 9.17 10.73
CA ALA A 97 -4.09 7.83 10.18
C ALA A 97 -2.85 7.73 9.29
N THR A 98 -2.12 6.63 9.40
CA THR A 98 -0.91 6.36 8.61
C THR A 98 -0.76 4.86 8.38
N ARG A 99 0.34 4.44 7.77
CA ARG A 99 0.63 3.03 7.53
C ARG A 99 1.49 2.49 8.67
N ALA A 100 1.29 1.22 8.97
CA ALA A 100 2.18 0.44 9.82
C ALA A 100 2.94 -0.56 8.93
N ILE A 101 4.25 -0.56 9.03
CA ILE A 101 5.12 -1.44 8.26
C ILE A 101 5.67 -2.49 9.20
N SER A 102 5.38 -3.75 8.93
CA SER A 102 6.02 -4.88 9.61
C SER A 102 7.01 -5.57 8.67
N VAL A 103 8.12 -5.98 9.23
CA VAL A 103 9.21 -6.64 8.51
C VAL A 103 9.40 -8.02 9.08
N SER A 104 9.49 -9.02 8.22
CA SER A 104 9.81 -10.39 8.62
C SER A 104 10.80 -11.02 7.66
N ASP A 105 11.73 -11.79 8.22
CA ASP A 105 12.65 -12.60 7.43
C ASP A 105 12.11 -14.02 7.41
N MET A 106 11.83 -14.53 6.22
CA MET A 106 11.30 -15.87 6.02
C MET A 106 12.05 -16.57 4.88
N PRO A 107 12.24 -17.91 4.99
CA PRO A 107 12.83 -18.64 3.89
C PRO A 107 11.85 -18.70 2.71
N ASP A 108 12.38 -18.50 1.49
CA ASP A 108 11.64 -18.77 0.27
C ASP A 108 11.56 -20.29 0.00
N ARG A 109 10.98 -20.67 -1.13
CA ARG A 109 10.85 -22.09 -1.50
C ARG A 109 12.20 -22.80 -1.67
N SER A 110 13.27 -22.06 -1.92
CA SER A 110 14.63 -22.61 -2.04
C SER A 110 15.37 -22.68 -0.71
N GLY A 111 14.77 -22.18 0.38
CA GLY A 111 15.41 -22.08 1.69
C GLY A 111 16.25 -20.84 1.89
N LYS A 112 16.29 -19.93 0.91
CA LYS A 112 16.99 -18.65 1.03
C LYS A 112 16.15 -17.68 1.88
N MET A 113 16.78 -17.03 2.87
CA MET A 113 16.13 -16.02 3.68
C MET A 113 15.80 -14.79 2.85
N VAL A 114 14.53 -14.39 2.86
CA VAL A 114 14.01 -13.22 2.15
C VAL A 114 13.34 -12.30 3.16
N THR A 115 13.64 -11.01 3.07
CA THR A 115 12.95 -9.98 3.86
C THR A 115 11.64 -9.61 3.19
N THR A 116 10.55 -9.78 3.91
CA THR A 116 9.22 -9.39 3.44
C THR A 116 8.65 -8.26 4.26
N PHE A 117 7.93 -7.37 3.60
CA PHE A 117 7.22 -6.26 4.23
C PHE A 117 5.73 -6.52 4.16
N HIS A 118 5.04 -6.26 5.26
CA HIS A 118 3.58 -6.24 5.27
C HIS A 118 3.11 -4.87 5.73
N ILE A 119 2.18 -4.29 4.98
CA ILE A 119 1.70 -2.94 5.19
C ILE A 119 0.26 -3.00 5.70
N CYS A 120 0.04 -2.42 6.87
CA CYS A 120 -1.28 -2.26 7.48
C CYS A 120 -1.61 -0.78 7.66
N VAL A 121 -2.76 -0.51 8.23
CA VAL A 121 -3.20 0.83 8.61
C VAL A 121 -3.03 1.01 10.11
N LEU A 122 -2.36 2.08 10.50
CA LEU A 122 -2.32 2.54 11.89
C LEU A 122 -3.34 3.67 12.04
N ARG A 123 -4.39 3.40 12.80
CA ARG A 123 -5.44 4.38 13.08
C ARG A 123 -4.93 5.45 14.03
N GLN A 124 -5.54 6.62 13.99
CA GLN A 124 -5.19 7.75 14.86
C GLN A 124 -5.28 7.40 16.35
N ASN A 125 -6.16 6.48 16.73
CA ASN A 125 -6.32 6.01 18.09
C ASN A 125 -5.30 4.93 18.51
N GLY A 126 -4.35 4.58 17.65
CA GLY A 126 -3.31 3.59 17.90
C GLY A 126 -3.68 2.15 17.54
N THR A 127 -4.90 1.88 17.06
CA THR A 127 -5.30 0.53 16.63
C THR A 127 -4.79 0.22 15.23
N ILE A 128 -4.55 -1.07 14.96
CA ILE A 128 -4.12 -1.57 13.66
C ILE A 128 -5.33 -2.16 12.93
N GLU A 129 -5.46 -1.76 11.67
CA GLU A 129 -6.45 -2.31 10.73
C GLU A 129 -5.69 -2.93 9.57
N ASP A 130 -6.08 -4.13 9.14
CA ASP A 130 -5.42 -4.84 8.05
C ASP A 130 -6.38 -5.03 6.87
N PRO A 131 -6.35 -4.14 5.88
CA PRO A 131 -7.20 -4.26 4.70
C PRO A 131 -6.97 -5.55 3.91
N SER A 132 -5.72 -6.02 3.84
CA SER A 132 -5.40 -7.26 3.13
C SER A 132 -6.17 -8.45 3.68
N ARG A 133 -6.21 -8.59 5.00
CA ARG A 133 -6.97 -9.66 5.65
C ARG A 133 -8.47 -9.52 5.44
N ARG A 134 -8.99 -8.31 5.49
CA ARG A 134 -10.40 -8.05 5.24
C ARG A 134 -10.82 -8.37 3.81
N LEU A 135 -9.90 -8.29 2.87
CA LEU A 135 -10.17 -8.46 1.44
C LEU A 135 -9.68 -9.80 0.88
N GLY A 136 -9.33 -10.74 1.75
CA GLY A 136 -9.15 -12.14 1.36
C GLY A 136 -7.74 -12.71 1.49
N MET A 137 -6.81 -11.99 2.12
CA MET A 137 -5.47 -12.52 2.41
C MET A 137 -5.52 -13.73 3.35
#